data_dc8c0da811d38b3054a53ddac787f58d
#
_entry.id   dc8c0da811d38b3054a53ddac787f58d
#
_cell.length_a   1.000
_cell.length_b   1.000
_cell.length_c   1.000
_cell.angle_alpha   90.00
_cell.angle_beta   90.00
_cell.angle_gamma   90.00
#
_symmetry.space_group_name_H-M   'P 1'
#
loop_
_entity.id
_entity.type
_entity.pdbx_description
1 polymer ?
#
loop_
_entity_poly.entity_id
_entity_poly.type
_entity_poly.pdbx_seq_one_letter_code
_entity_poly.pdbx_strand_id
1 'polypeptide(L)'
;MGTIWQPNLSDYEGPKYKAVVAALRADIAKGSLRPGDKLPPVRDLAWEIHVTPGTIARAYQEGVAAGILQATVGRGTFIAKKSSEVPEIERHYNTIPERKINLRNTNTTNVGQAAAIKRALIHVAETKVDQYIEYPEREGRYTIYPHLVKWMEYSNVQAKPENLIVTNGGQNAISLATASILADGLGPIAIDALTYPGIRYAVRSRRAELVGIETDAFGLLPAALEAAYRRKPFKALFTSANVLNPTTGEMPLDRRIAISNLARKFDFQVIEDDCWGIGRATLPGFSSICPERAWYLSSISKSVSAGLRFGYLLCPAEKTATASRLMQTASFGVSRAVVDVAESLLTSGDAANIRARVLEKVNQRVELTVNLMGKWDISWRRDVPFIWLKLPQGWRASSFVSACERENIVVRAADEFALNNMLTPHAVRISVNCNIPQDLFGAALTTIDKLLTHPPMDVES
;
A
#
# COMPACT_ATOMS: atom_id res chain seq x y z
N MET A 1 28.27 29.82 -0.81
CA MET A 1 29.37 29.38 0.05
C MET A 1 29.14 27.90 0.31
N GLY A 2 30.14 27.04 0.09
CA GLY A 2 30.02 25.60 0.39
C GLY A 2 30.03 25.39 1.89
N THR A 3 29.24 24.45 2.38
CA THR A 3 29.21 24.09 3.80
C THR A 3 30.53 23.41 4.15
N ILE A 4 31.25 23.91 5.17
CA ILE A 4 32.43 23.24 5.72
C ILE A 4 31.90 22.14 6.67
N TRP A 5 31.53 21.00 6.11
CA TRP A 5 31.10 19.85 6.92
C TRP A 5 32.30 18.95 7.21
N GLN A 6 32.60 18.78 8.47
CA GLN A 6 33.68 17.94 8.97
C GLN A 6 33.12 16.95 10.00
N PRO A 7 32.80 15.70 9.59
CA PRO A 7 32.27 14.72 10.51
C PRO A 7 33.35 14.20 11.46
N ASN A 8 33.00 14.06 12.73
CA ASN A 8 33.79 13.27 13.65
C ASN A 8 33.48 11.78 13.44
N LEU A 9 34.48 10.99 13.07
CA LEU A 9 34.31 9.56 12.81
C LEU A 9 34.66 8.68 14.01
N SER A 10 35.16 9.24 15.12
CA SER A 10 35.59 8.47 16.32
C SER A 10 34.43 7.74 16.99
N ASP A 11 33.20 8.21 16.80
CA ASP A 11 31.99 7.68 17.45
C ASP A 11 31.35 6.52 16.66
N TYR A 12 32.00 6.06 15.58
CA TYR A 12 31.45 5.05 14.69
C TYR A 12 32.41 3.89 14.47
N GLU A 13 31.97 2.68 14.78
CA GLU A 13 32.73 1.45 14.53
C GLU A 13 32.52 0.93 13.09
N GLY A 14 33.53 0.28 12.53
CA GLY A 14 33.48 -0.40 11.24
C GLY A 14 34.17 0.34 10.08
N PRO A 15 33.85 -0.02 8.82
CA PRO A 15 34.49 0.58 7.65
C PRO A 15 34.28 2.09 7.56
N LYS A 16 35.36 2.87 7.33
CA LYS A 16 35.33 4.35 7.34
C LYS A 16 34.25 4.97 6.45
N TYR A 17 33.94 4.38 5.29
CA TYR A 17 32.88 4.90 4.43
C TYR A 17 31.48 4.77 5.08
N LYS A 18 31.22 3.71 5.86
CA LYS A 18 29.98 3.56 6.62
C LYS A 18 29.89 4.55 7.77
N ALA A 19 31.02 4.84 8.43
CA ALA A 19 31.10 5.87 9.46
C ALA A 19 30.74 7.25 8.90
N VAL A 20 31.23 7.60 7.71
CA VAL A 20 30.86 8.87 7.02
C VAL A 20 29.36 8.91 6.73
N VAL A 21 28.76 7.83 6.24
CA VAL A 21 27.30 7.79 5.98
C VAL A 21 26.49 7.89 7.28
N ALA A 22 26.97 7.26 8.37
CA ALA A 22 26.31 7.34 9.67
C ALA A 22 26.41 8.77 10.27
N ALA A 23 27.57 9.42 10.16
CA ALA A 23 27.73 10.83 10.56
C ALA A 23 26.83 11.76 9.75
N LEU A 24 26.72 11.58 8.43
CA LEU A 24 25.76 12.32 7.59
C LEU A 24 24.33 12.21 8.11
N ARG A 25 23.89 11.00 8.44
CA ARG A 25 22.55 10.75 8.98
C ARG A 25 22.34 11.42 10.33
N ALA A 26 23.32 11.35 11.20
CA ALA A 26 23.27 11.96 12.53
C ALA A 26 23.19 13.49 12.43
N ASP A 27 23.99 14.12 11.56
CA ASP A 27 24.03 15.56 11.40
C ASP A 27 22.81 16.13 10.70
N ILE A 28 22.20 15.36 9.77
CA ILE A 28 20.90 15.69 9.19
C ILE A 28 19.80 15.59 10.26
N ALA A 29 19.84 14.56 11.10
CA ALA A 29 18.86 14.37 12.18
C ALA A 29 18.96 15.46 13.25
N LYS A 30 20.18 15.95 13.55
CA LYS A 30 20.44 17.08 14.47
C LYS A 30 20.14 18.45 13.86
N GLY A 31 19.90 18.53 12.53
CA GLY A 31 19.66 19.78 11.82
C GLY A 31 20.93 20.60 11.53
N SER A 32 22.11 20.04 11.78
CA SER A 32 23.41 20.66 11.44
C SER A 32 23.63 20.70 9.93
N LEU A 33 23.10 19.71 9.20
CA LEU A 33 23.02 19.69 7.75
C LEU A 33 21.55 19.79 7.32
N ARG A 34 21.27 20.74 6.43
CA ARG A 34 19.91 21.02 5.96
C ARG A 34 19.72 20.54 4.53
N PRO A 35 18.50 20.15 4.13
CA PRO A 35 18.18 19.85 2.75
C PRO A 35 18.59 20.95 1.79
N GLY A 36 19.38 20.60 0.79
CA GLY A 36 19.95 21.54 -0.18
C GLY A 36 21.34 22.09 0.15
N ASP A 37 21.88 21.79 1.32
CA ASP A 37 23.26 22.14 1.65
C ASP A 37 24.23 21.40 0.73
N LYS A 38 25.25 22.10 0.24
CA LYS A 38 26.28 21.55 -0.62
C LYS A 38 27.36 20.90 0.23
N LEU A 39 27.65 19.63 0.02
CA LEU A 39 28.74 18.93 0.66
C LEU A 39 30.11 19.30 0.03
N PRO A 40 31.21 19.19 0.80
CA PRO A 40 32.54 19.39 0.27
C PRO A 40 32.83 18.45 -0.90
N PRO A 41 33.69 18.85 -1.87
CA PRO A 41 34.19 17.95 -2.90
C PRO A 41 34.87 16.73 -2.29
N VAL A 42 34.77 15.60 -2.98
CA VAL A 42 35.31 14.30 -2.51
C VAL A 42 36.78 14.42 -2.04
N ARG A 43 37.62 15.15 -2.81
CA ARG A 43 39.05 15.29 -2.49
C ARG A 43 39.29 16.16 -1.26
N ASP A 44 38.51 17.22 -1.12
CA ASP A 44 38.65 18.18 -0.02
C ASP A 44 38.23 17.54 1.31
N LEU A 45 37.07 16.87 1.34
CA LEU A 45 36.62 16.15 2.51
C LEU A 45 37.58 15.00 2.89
N ALA A 46 38.09 14.27 1.89
CA ALA A 46 39.03 13.20 2.13
C ALA A 46 40.33 13.69 2.80
N TRP A 47 40.80 14.84 2.38
CA TRP A 47 41.96 15.51 2.97
C TRP A 47 41.68 15.95 4.41
N GLU A 48 40.57 16.60 4.65
CA GLU A 48 40.19 17.15 5.97
C GLU A 48 40.02 16.09 7.05
N ILE A 49 39.43 14.95 6.71
CA ILE A 49 39.17 13.86 7.68
C ILE A 49 40.16 12.70 7.58
N HIS A 50 41.28 12.91 6.88
CA HIS A 50 42.40 11.93 6.75
C HIS A 50 41.99 10.52 6.29
N VAL A 51 41.19 10.47 5.20
CA VAL A 51 40.78 9.25 4.51
C VAL A 51 41.13 9.30 3.03
N THR A 52 41.03 8.16 2.33
CA THR A 52 41.25 8.16 0.88
C THR A 52 40.06 8.79 0.11
N PRO A 53 40.30 9.44 -1.04
CA PRO A 53 39.20 9.93 -1.89
C PRO A 53 38.21 8.83 -2.27
N GLY A 54 38.67 7.59 -2.49
CA GLY A 54 37.80 6.43 -2.75
C GLY A 54 36.83 6.12 -1.61
N THR A 55 37.24 6.35 -0.35
CA THR A 55 36.38 6.18 0.83
C THR A 55 35.22 7.18 0.80
N ILE A 56 35.50 8.44 0.49
CA ILE A 56 34.45 9.48 0.41
C ILE A 56 33.57 9.30 -0.82
N ALA A 57 34.15 8.96 -1.97
CA ALA A 57 33.38 8.67 -3.18
C ALA A 57 32.36 7.53 -2.93
N ARG A 58 32.80 6.45 -2.27
CA ARG A 58 31.92 5.35 -1.88
C ARG A 58 30.86 5.78 -0.87
N ALA A 59 31.22 6.57 0.14
CA ALA A 59 30.27 7.11 1.10
C ALA A 59 29.19 8.00 0.41
N TYR A 60 29.60 8.85 -0.52
CA TYR A 60 28.68 9.69 -1.28
C TYR A 60 27.79 8.85 -2.21
N GLN A 61 28.33 7.84 -2.87
CA GLN A 61 27.54 6.90 -3.67
C GLN A 61 26.49 6.16 -2.82
N GLU A 62 26.87 5.66 -1.64
CA GLU A 62 25.90 5.06 -0.71
C GLU A 62 24.88 6.09 -0.20
N GLY A 63 25.29 7.32 0.08
CA GLY A 63 24.39 8.39 0.46
C GLY A 63 23.37 8.74 -0.65
N VAL A 64 23.79 8.72 -1.91
CA VAL A 64 22.90 8.90 -3.08
C VAL A 64 21.98 7.70 -3.25
N ALA A 65 22.50 6.48 -3.13
CA ALA A 65 21.72 5.25 -3.18
C ALA A 65 20.66 5.18 -2.06
N ALA A 66 21.00 5.71 -0.87
CA ALA A 66 20.09 5.81 0.27
C ALA A 66 19.14 7.01 0.22
N GLY A 67 19.16 7.83 -0.87
CA GLY A 67 18.33 9.03 -1.01
C GLY A 67 18.67 10.18 -0.04
N ILE A 68 19.80 10.11 0.66
CA ILE A 68 20.26 11.13 1.60
C ILE A 68 20.97 12.26 0.86
N LEU A 69 21.62 11.92 -0.25
CA LEU A 69 22.39 12.84 -1.09
C LEU A 69 21.84 12.88 -2.51
N GLN A 70 22.03 14.01 -3.18
CA GLN A 70 21.75 14.23 -4.59
C GLN A 70 23.02 14.73 -5.26
N ALA A 71 23.55 13.96 -6.21
CA ALA A 71 24.67 14.38 -7.06
C ALA A 71 24.13 15.09 -8.31
N THR A 72 24.65 16.26 -8.61
CA THR A 72 24.31 17.04 -9.82
C THR A 72 25.60 17.27 -10.62
N VAL A 73 25.63 16.73 -11.83
CA VAL A 73 26.81 16.85 -12.72
C VAL A 73 27.19 18.33 -12.90
N GLY A 74 28.47 18.65 -12.71
CA GLY A 74 29.02 20.01 -12.79
C GLY A 74 28.69 20.95 -11.63
N ARG A 75 27.81 20.55 -10.68
CA ARG A 75 27.41 21.40 -9.54
C ARG A 75 27.85 20.85 -8.19
N GLY A 76 28.06 19.54 -8.06
CA GLY A 76 28.51 18.87 -6.84
C GLY A 76 27.46 17.99 -6.18
N THR A 77 27.77 17.55 -4.96
CA THR A 77 26.89 16.70 -4.13
C THR A 77 26.20 17.57 -3.07
N PHE A 78 24.90 17.40 -2.92
CA PHE A 78 24.05 18.16 -2.00
C PHE A 78 23.32 17.20 -1.07
N ILE A 79 23.01 17.69 0.15
CA ILE A 79 22.00 17.00 0.96
C ILE A 79 20.71 16.98 0.15
N ALA A 80 20.17 15.80 -0.08
CA ALA A 80 18.93 15.65 -0.84
C ALA A 80 17.90 16.61 -0.22
N LYS A 81 17.42 17.56 -1.00
CA LYS A 81 16.20 18.23 -0.63
C LYS A 81 15.21 17.07 -0.50
N LYS A 82 14.63 16.87 0.70
CA LYS A 82 13.35 16.20 0.72
C LYS A 82 12.58 16.85 -0.41
N SER A 83 12.35 16.13 -1.52
CA SER A 83 11.45 16.62 -2.56
C SER A 83 10.30 17.15 -1.76
N SER A 84 10.00 18.48 -1.90
CA SER A 84 8.92 19.13 -1.16
C SER A 84 7.90 18.03 -1.02
N GLU A 85 7.67 17.58 0.22
CA GLU A 85 6.72 16.50 0.44
C GLU A 85 5.44 17.05 -0.15
N VAL A 86 5.26 16.84 -1.46
CA VAL A 86 3.93 16.72 -2.00
C VAL A 86 3.39 15.63 -1.11
N PRO A 87 2.49 15.95 -0.19
CA PRO A 87 2.08 15.01 0.83
C PRO A 87 1.83 13.72 0.10
N GLU A 88 2.30 12.60 0.62
CA GLU A 88 2.13 11.28 -0.04
C GLU A 88 0.66 11.08 -0.45
N ILE A 89 -0.26 11.77 0.23
CA ILE A 89 -1.66 12.02 -0.10
C ILE A 89 -1.82 12.67 -1.48
N GLU A 90 -1.12 13.76 -1.80
CA GLU A 90 -1.24 14.44 -3.09
C GLU A 90 -0.70 13.58 -4.24
N ARG A 91 0.35 12.78 -4.02
CA ARG A 91 0.80 11.78 -5.02
C ARG A 91 -0.23 10.69 -5.27
N HIS A 92 -1.03 10.34 -4.27
CA HIS A 92 -2.08 9.31 -4.40
C HIS A 92 -3.29 9.84 -5.18
N TYR A 93 -3.58 11.14 -5.09
CA TYR A 93 -4.74 11.81 -5.69
C TYR A 93 -4.38 12.73 -6.85
N ASN A 94 -3.09 12.83 -7.24
CA ASN A 94 -2.71 13.60 -8.42
C ASN A 94 -3.48 13.10 -9.64
N THR A 95 -4.29 13.97 -10.20
CA THR A 95 -4.95 13.77 -11.48
C THR A 95 -3.88 13.54 -12.55
N ILE A 96 -3.81 12.33 -13.07
CA ILE A 96 -2.93 12.02 -14.21
C ILE A 96 -3.56 12.71 -15.43
N PRO A 97 -2.81 13.56 -16.16
CA PRO A 97 -3.32 14.22 -17.35
C PRO A 97 -3.94 13.22 -18.31
N GLU A 98 -5.07 13.58 -18.95
CA GLU A 98 -5.81 12.71 -19.87
C GLU A 98 -4.97 12.16 -21.03
N ARG A 99 -3.88 12.84 -21.38
CA ARG A 99 -2.95 12.40 -22.42
C ARG A 99 -2.02 11.27 -22.00
N LYS A 100 -1.96 10.93 -20.69
CA LYS A 100 -1.08 9.87 -20.17
C LYS A 100 -1.85 8.57 -19.95
N ILE A 101 -1.23 7.46 -20.32
CA ILE A 101 -1.75 6.11 -20.06
C ILE A 101 -1.50 5.76 -18.60
N ASN A 102 -2.57 5.71 -17.80
CA ASN A 102 -2.48 5.46 -16.37
C ASN A 102 -2.45 3.97 -16.06
N LEU A 103 -1.27 3.42 -15.84
CA LEU A 103 -1.03 2.07 -15.33
C LEU A 103 -0.55 2.09 -13.85
N ARG A 104 -0.59 3.26 -13.19
CA ARG A 104 -0.26 3.44 -11.78
C ARG A 104 -1.42 3.07 -10.87
N ASN A 105 -2.62 3.57 -11.19
CA ASN A 105 -3.80 3.42 -10.36
C ASN A 105 -4.65 2.24 -10.82
N THR A 106 -5.08 1.42 -9.87
CA THR A 106 -6.03 0.34 -10.13
C THR A 106 -7.42 0.86 -9.87
N ASN A 107 -8.08 1.31 -10.91
CA ASN A 107 -9.45 1.81 -10.88
C ASN A 107 -10.46 0.65 -10.90
N THR A 108 -11.69 0.92 -10.45
CA THR A 108 -12.80 -0.03 -10.64
C THR A 108 -13.01 -0.26 -12.13
N THR A 109 -13.03 -1.53 -12.53
CA THR A 109 -13.28 -1.91 -13.92
C THR A 109 -14.71 -1.56 -14.32
N ASN A 110 -14.88 -0.77 -15.38
CA ASN A 110 -16.20 -0.46 -15.92
C ASN A 110 -16.74 -1.66 -16.73
N VAL A 111 -17.83 -2.20 -16.25
CA VAL A 111 -18.58 -3.31 -16.87
C VAL A 111 -20.05 -2.93 -17.09
N GLY A 112 -20.38 -1.62 -17.14
CA GLY A 112 -21.73 -1.12 -17.32
C GLY A 112 -22.57 -1.14 -16.04
N GLN A 113 -21.94 -1.09 -14.86
CA GLN A 113 -22.60 -1.10 -13.56
C GLN A 113 -23.44 0.15 -13.27
N ALA A 114 -23.30 1.22 -14.07
CA ALA A 114 -24.08 2.44 -13.90
C ALA A 114 -25.60 2.18 -13.96
N ALA A 115 -26.05 1.25 -14.79
CA ALA A 115 -27.46 0.87 -14.88
C ALA A 115 -27.99 0.24 -13.59
N ALA A 116 -27.20 -0.66 -12.97
CA ALA A 116 -27.55 -1.27 -11.68
C ALA A 116 -27.57 -0.24 -10.54
N ILE A 117 -26.54 0.63 -10.50
CA ILE A 117 -26.48 1.71 -9.52
C ILE A 117 -27.68 2.66 -9.68
N LYS A 118 -28.05 3.00 -10.91
CA LYS A 118 -29.26 3.83 -11.18
C LYS A 118 -30.52 3.17 -10.63
N ARG A 119 -30.73 1.87 -10.88
CA ARG A 119 -31.91 1.14 -10.34
C ARG A 119 -31.90 1.18 -8.80
N ALA A 120 -30.78 0.91 -8.18
CA ALA A 120 -30.63 0.95 -6.72
C ALA A 120 -30.96 2.35 -6.16
N LEU A 121 -30.47 3.42 -6.80
CA LEU A 121 -30.78 4.81 -6.41
C LEU A 121 -32.26 5.14 -6.54
N ILE A 122 -32.90 4.74 -7.63
CA ILE A 122 -34.36 4.95 -7.84
C ILE A 122 -35.14 4.20 -6.76
N HIS A 123 -34.82 2.92 -6.53
CA HIS A 123 -35.50 2.11 -5.51
C HIS A 123 -35.38 2.74 -4.12
N VAL A 124 -34.20 3.21 -3.75
CA VAL A 124 -33.96 3.87 -2.47
C VAL A 124 -34.71 5.18 -2.35
N ALA A 125 -34.74 5.98 -3.43
CA ALA A 125 -35.50 7.24 -3.46
C ALA A 125 -37.02 7.03 -3.31
N GLU A 126 -37.55 5.96 -3.88
CA GLU A 126 -38.98 5.63 -3.81
C GLU A 126 -39.40 5.01 -2.47
N THR A 127 -38.49 4.35 -1.75
CA THR A 127 -38.84 3.50 -0.59
C THR A 127 -38.27 3.95 0.75
N LYS A 128 -37.24 4.76 0.77
CA LYS A 128 -36.45 5.01 2.01
C LYS A 128 -36.17 6.50 2.28
N VAL A 129 -36.51 7.42 1.40
CA VAL A 129 -36.10 8.83 1.50
C VAL A 129 -36.52 9.52 2.79
N ASP A 130 -37.67 9.18 3.34
CA ASP A 130 -38.18 9.77 4.59
C ASP A 130 -37.25 9.49 5.80
N GLN A 131 -36.48 8.40 5.75
CA GLN A 131 -35.52 8.02 6.81
C GLN A 131 -34.24 8.88 6.77
N TYR A 132 -34.01 9.72 5.77
CA TYR A 132 -32.81 10.54 5.61
C TYR A 132 -32.92 11.93 6.26
N ILE A 133 -34.07 12.25 6.81
CA ILE A 133 -34.33 13.51 7.53
C ILE A 133 -33.57 13.48 8.89
N GLU A 134 -33.40 12.30 9.46
CA GLU A 134 -32.76 12.10 10.74
C GLU A 134 -31.33 11.60 10.63
N TYR A 135 -30.59 11.67 11.74
CA TYR A 135 -29.26 11.08 11.82
C TYR A 135 -29.29 9.57 11.58
N PRO A 136 -28.21 9.00 11.00
CA PRO A 136 -28.12 7.55 10.85
C PRO A 136 -28.32 6.83 12.17
N GLU A 137 -28.97 5.66 12.14
CA GLU A 137 -29.08 4.80 13.31
C GLU A 137 -27.71 4.48 13.89
N ARG A 138 -27.70 4.19 15.21
CA ARG A 138 -26.46 3.74 15.86
C ARG A 138 -25.93 2.50 15.17
N GLU A 139 -24.61 2.43 15.03
CA GLU A 139 -23.92 1.27 14.50
C GLU A 139 -24.45 -0.03 15.13
N GLY A 140 -24.71 -1.06 14.31
CA GLY A 140 -25.27 -2.34 14.78
C GLY A 140 -26.75 -2.56 14.48
N ARG A 141 -27.46 -1.57 13.93
CA ARG A 141 -28.89 -1.70 13.57
C ARG A 141 -29.18 -1.69 12.07
N TYR A 142 -28.14 -1.67 11.22
CA TYR A 142 -28.35 -1.67 9.78
C TYR A 142 -28.85 -3.03 9.28
N THR A 143 -29.86 -3.02 8.43
CA THR A 143 -30.43 -4.19 7.76
C THR A 143 -29.47 -4.86 6.78
N ILE A 144 -28.43 -4.16 6.36
CA ILE A 144 -27.41 -4.66 5.45
C ILE A 144 -26.51 -5.79 6.03
N TYR A 145 -26.36 -5.88 7.36
CA TYR A 145 -25.38 -6.80 7.95
C TYR A 145 -25.55 -8.29 7.57
N PRO A 146 -26.74 -8.89 7.56
CA PRO A 146 -26.93 -10.26 7.08
C PRO A 146 -26.49 -10.44 5.61
N HIS A 147 -26.69 -9.43 4.78
CA HIS A 147 -26.30 -9.44 3.38
C HIS A 147 -24.77 -9.30 3.21
N LEU A 148 -24.12 -8.54 4.08
CA LEU A 148 -22.66 -8.47 4.17
C LEU A 148 -22.05 -9.79 4.62
N VAL A 149 -22.60 -10.47 5.61
CA VAL A 149 -22.14 -11.80 6.03
C VAL A 149 -22.14 -12.74 4.84
N LYS A 150 -23.24 -12.80 4.10
CA LYS A 150 -23.34 -13.61 2.86
C LYS A 150 -22.32 -13.18 1.79
N TRP A 151 -22.09 -11.87 1.65
CA TRP A 151 -21.08 -11.35 0.72
C TRP A 151 -19.67 -11.77 1.09
N MET A 152 -19.35 -11.83 2.39
CA MET A 152 -18.04 -12.19 2.93
C MET A 152 -17.72 -13.69 2.81
N GLU A 153 -18.71 -14.55 2.66
CA GLU A 153 -18.51 -16.00 2.37
C GLU A 153 -17.67 -16.21 1.11
N TYR A 154 -17.74 -15.30 0.15
CA TYR A 154 -16.94 -15.36 -1.06
C TYR A 154 -15.43 -15.17 -0.79
N SER A 155 -15.09 -14.42 0.23
CA SER A 155 -13.72 -14.24 0.74
C SER A 155 -13.34 -15.28 1.80
N ASN A 156 -14.13 -16.36 1.97
CA ASN A 156 -13.95 -17.42 2.98
C ASN A 156 -13.84 -16.83 4.42
N VAL A 157 -14.66 -15.83 4.71
CA VAL A 157 -14.74 -15.17 6.02
C VAL A 157 -16.08 -15.49 6.67
N GLN A 158 -16.02 -16.08 7.86
CA GLN A 158 -17.18 -16.29 8.72
C GLN A 158 -17.34 -15.07 9.63
N ALA A 159 -18.46 -14.37 9.51
CA ALA A 159 -18.73 -13.16 10.27
C ALA A 159 -20.05 -13.29 11.04
N LYS A 160 -20.12 -12.62 12.20
CA LYS A 160 -21.36 -12.39 12.91
C LYS A 160 -21.80 -10.94 12.69
N PRO A 161 -23.10 -10.69 12.42
CA PRO A 161 -23.61 -9.34 12.18
C PRO A 161 -23.24 -8.32 13.28
N GLU A 162 -23.26 -8.75 14.52
CA GLU A 162 -22.96 -7.92 15.70
C GLU A 162 -21.51 -7.46 15.79
N ASN A 163 -20.59 -8.09 15.05
CA ASN A 163 -19.17 -7.74 15.02
C ASN A 163 -18.80 -6.90 13.78
N LEU A 164 -19.77 -6.58 12.92
CA LEU A 164 -19.56 -5.80 11.71
C LEU A 164 -19.80 -4.31 11.94
N ILE A 165 -18.98 -3.50 11.30
CA ILE A 165 -19.15 -2.04 11.21
C ILE A 165 -19.03 -1.64 9.75
N VAL A 166 -20.02 -0.92 9.23
CA VAL A 166 -19.94 -0.30 7.89
C VAL A 166 -19.02 0.91 7.93
N THR A 167 -18.28 1.14 6.86
CA THR A 167 -17.27 2.20 6.78
C THR A 167 -17.33 2.95 5.43
N ASN A 168 -16.77 4.16 5.39
CA ASN A 168 -16.64 4.95 4.16
C ASN A 168 -15.50 4.41 3.26
N GLY A 169 -15.55 3.12 2.92
CA GLY A 169 -14.55 2.38 2.15
C GLY A 169 -13.37 1.89 2.99
N GLY A 170 -12.47 1.10 2.37
CA GLY A 170 -11.36 0.42 3.06
C GLY A 170 -10.41 1.35 3.82
N GLN A 171 -10.11 2.56 3.30
CA GLN A 171 -9.23 3.51 4.01
C GLN A 171 -9.82 3.97 5.35
N ASN A 172 -11.14 4.15 5.42
CA ASN A 172 -11.80 4.48 6.67
C ASN A 172 -11.78 3.28 7.63
N ALA A 173 -11.96 2.05 7.11
CA ALA A 173 -11.84 0.83 7.90
C ALA A 173 -10.42 0.66 8.49
N ILE A 174 -9.37 0.91 7.71
CA ILE A 174 -7.97 0.92 8.20
C ILE A 174 -7.79 1.94 9.33
N SER A 175 -8.29 3.16 9.14
CA SER A 175 -8.18 4.22 10.13
C SER A 175 -8.94 3.89 11.41
N LEU A 176 -10.13 3.28 11.30
CA LEU A 176 -10.95 2.87 12.42
C LEU A 176 -10.32 1.71 13.22
N ALA A 177 -9.85 0.66 12.54
CA ALA A 177 -9.14 -0.45 13.18
C ALA A 177 -7.89 0.04 13.92
N THR A 178 -7.06 0.85 13.25
CA THR A 178 -5.86 1.44 13.86
C THR A 178 -6.20 2.29 15.08
N ALA A 179 -7.23 3.14 14.99
CA ALA A 179 -7.67 3.97 16.09
C ALA A 179 -8.20 3.15 17.27
N SER A 180 -8.94 2.09 16.99
CA SER A 180 -9.52 1.21 18.02
C SER A 180 -8.46 0.44 18.79
N ILE A 181 -7.44 -0.04 18.09
CA ILE A 181 -6.30 -0.75 18.69
C ILE A 181 -5.46 0.19 19.56
N LEU A 182 -5.21 1.40 19.07
CA LEU A 182 -4.39 2.39 19.76
C LEU A 182 -5.15 3.16 20.87
N ALA A 183 -6.47 2.96 21.01
CA ALA A 183 -7.26 3.54 22.10
C ALA A 183 -6.85 2.99 23.47
N ASP A 184 -6.38 1.74 23.53
CA ASP A 184 -5.93 1.09 24.76
C ASP A 184 -4.45 1.41 25.10
N GLY A 185 -3.84 2.31 24.37
CA GLY A 185 -2.45 2.76 24.56
C GLY A 185 -1.67 2.85 23.28
N LEU A 186 -0.86 3.90 23.16
CA LEU A 186 0.00 4.12 22.00
C LEU A 186 1.08 3.04 21.89
N GLY A 187 1.46 2.73 20.67
CA GLY A 187 2.54 1.82 20.38
C GLY A 187 2.74 1.66 18.87
N PRO A 188 3.83 1.02 18.43
CA PRO A 188 4.09 0.80 17.03
C PRO A 188 3.05 -0.14 16.38
N ILE A 189 2.92 -0.02 15.06
CA ILE A 189 2.20 -0.96 14.19
C ILE A 189 3.21 -1.59 13.25
N ALA A 190 3.26 -2.92 13.22
CA ALA A 190 4.05 -3.68 12.27
C ALA A 190 3.34 -3.73 10.91
N ILE A 191 4.10 -3.69 9.82
CA ILE A 191 3.59 -3.79 8.45
C ILE A 191 4.52 -4.65 7.60
N ASP A 192 4.00 -5.25 6.54
CA ASP A 192 4.84 -5.88 5.53
C ASP A 192 5.84 -4.88 4.94
N ALA A 193 7.04 -5.34 4.59
CA ALA A 193 8.09 -4.50 3.97
C ALA A 193 7.58 -3.72 2.77
N LEU A 194 6.73 -4.37 1.96
CA LEU A 194 5.99 -3.76 0.87
C LEU A 194 4.50 -3.90 1.15
N THR A 195 3.79 -2.81 1.32
CA THR A 195 2.36 -2.83 1.66
C THR A 195 1.58 -1.65 1.08
N TYR A 196 0.27 -1.67 1.25
CA TYR A 196 -0.58 -0.54 0.86
C TYR A 196 -0.22 0.72 1.64
N PRO A 197 0.16 1.82 0.95
CA PRO A 197 0.63 3.04 1.63
C PRO A 197 -0.40 3.71 2.54
N GLY A 198 -1.70 3.44 2.35
CA GLY A 198 -2.77 4.05 3.14
C GLY A 198 -2.69 3.79 4.64
N ILE A 199 -2.07 2.70 5.07
CA ILE A 199 -1.82 2.43 6.49
C ILE A 199 -0.92 3.49 7.14
N ARG A 200 0.01 4.07 6.39
CA ARG A 200 0.93 5.10 6.90
C ARG A 200 0.17 6.33 7.39
N TYR A 201 -0.90 6.73 6.68
CA TYR A 201 -1.73 7.87 7.08
C TYR A 201 -2.50 7.60 8.35
N ALA A 202 -3.08 6.39 8.48
CA ALA A 202 -3.81 5.99 9.66
C ALA A 202 -2.92 5.99 10.91
N VAL A 203 -1.69 5.48 10.79
CA VAL A 203 -0.74 5.39 11.90
C VAL A 203 -0.14 6.76 12.23
N ARG A 204 0.27 7.55 11.23
CA ARG A 204 0.82 8.91 11.42
C ARG A 204 -0.19 9.86 12.07
N SER A 205 -1.48 9.77 11.69
CA SER A 205 -2.54 10.61 12.31
C SER A 205 -2.70 10.35 13.80
N ARG A 206 -2.24 9.21 14.28
CA ARG A 206 -2.22 8.80 15.70
C ARG A 206 -0.86 9.01 16.37
N ARG A 207 0.12 9.62 15.66
CA ARG A 207 1.50 9.79 16.13
C ARG A 207 2.18 8.49 16.56
N ALA A 208 1.72 7.35 16.02
CA ALA A 208 2.32 6.04 16.24
C ALA A 208 3.42 5.78 15.20
N GLU A 209 4.30 4.84 15.52
CA GLU A 209 5.39 4.43 14.66
C GLU A 209 5.02 3.22 13.81
N LEU A 210 5.72 3.06 12.68
CA LEU A 210 5.64 1.89 11.82
C LEU A 210 6.93 1.07 11.91
N VAL A 211 6.76 -0.26 11.99
CA VAL A 211 7.85 -1.23 11.98
C VAL A 211 7.68 -2.11 10.75
N GLY A 212 8.59 -1.99 9.78
CA GLY A 212 8.59 -2.86 8.59
C GLY A 212 9.13 -4.25 8.92
N ILE A 213 8.44 -5.27 8.45
CA ILE A 213 8.79 -6.69 8.61
C ILE A 213 9.20 -7.27 7.28
N GLU A 214 10.28 -8.04 7.28
CA GLU A 214 10.79 -8.70 6.07
C GLU A 214 9.76 -9.65 5.46
N THR A 215 9.71 -9.65 4.13
CA THR A 215 8.77 -10.43 3.33
C THR A 215 9.49 -11.18 2.21
N ASP A 216 8.90 -12.28 1.77
CA ASP A 216 9.25 -12.97 0.54
C ASP A 216 8.11 -12.92 -0.49
N ALA A 217 8.13 -13.80 -1.49
CA ALA A 217 7.08 -13.88 -2.51
C ALA A 217 5.70 -14.28 -1.94
N PHE A 218 5.68 -14.89 -0.76
CA PHE A 218 4.48 -15.38 -0.07
C PHE A 218 4.07 -14.48 1.12
N GLY A 219 4.66 -13.29 1.23
CA GLY A 219 4.37 -12.31 2.26
C GLY A 219 5.32 -12.36 3.45
N LEU A 220 4.86 -11.89 4.57
CA LEU A 220 5.61 -11.68 5.79
C LEU A 220 6.20 -13.00 6.35
N LEU A 221 7.48 -12.92 6.77
CA LEU A 221 8.19 -14.06 7.38
C LEU A 221 7.90 -14.13 8.89
N PRO A 222 7.33 -15.24 9.41
CA PRO A 222 7.02 -15.37 10.84
C PRO A 222 8.24 -15.21 11.76
N ALA A 223 9.40 -15.71 11.35
CA ALA A 223 10.63 -15.55 12.13
C ALA A 223 11.09 -14.09 12.21
N ALA A 224 10.96 -13.34 11.12
CA ALA A 224 11.26 -11.91 11.10
C ALA A 224 10.26 -11.12 11.96
N LEU A 225 8.97 -11.52 11.97
CA LEU A 225 7.94 -10.92 12.82
C LEU A 225 8.27 -11.12 14.31
N GLU A 226 8.62 -12.35 14.71
CA GLU A 226 9.02 -12.65 16.09
C GLU A 226 10.27 -11.87 16.51
N ALA A 227 11.30 -11.84 15.67
CA ALA A 227 12.53 -11.10 15.92
C ALA A 227 12.27 -9.58 16.06
N ALA A 228 11.41 -9.03 15.19
CA ALA A 228 11.02 -7.62 15.26
C ALA A 228 10.24 -7.30 16.53
N TYR A 229 9.31 -8.17 16.96
CA TYR A 229 8.56 -7.98 18.19
C TYR A 229 9.47 -8.00 19.42
N ARG A 230 10.41 -8.94 19.50
CA ARG A 230 11.37 -9.03 20.61
C ARG A 230 12.26 -7.79 20.71
N ARG A 231 12.63 -7.19 19.58
CA ARG A 231 13.42 -5.96 19.54
C ARG A 231 12.58 -4.73 19.90
N LYS A 232 11.36 -4.63 19.42
CA LYS A 232 10.46 -3.51 19.66
C LYS A 232 9.01 -4.02 19.63
N PRO A 233 8.39 -4.25 20.78
CA PRO A 233 7.00 -4.67 20.86
C PRO A 233 6.06 -3.70 20.14
N PHE A 234 5.08 -4.23 19.41
CA PHE A 234 4.08 -3.49 18.67
C PHE A 234 2.66 -3.93 19.04
N LYS A 235 1.67 -3.06 18.78
CA LYS A 235 0.26 -3.30 19.16
C LYS A 235 -0.49 -4.12 18.11
N ALA A 236 -0.12 -4.00 16.86
CA ALA A 236 -0.74 -4.76 15.77
C ALA A 236 0.21 -5.00 14.61
N LEU A 237 -0.15 -5.99 13.81
CA LEU A 237 0.36 -6.24 12.47
C LEU A 237 -0.72 -5.84 11.45
N PHE A 238 -0.36 -5.03 10.44
CA PHE A 238 -1.17 -4.80 9.25
C PHE A 238 -0.59 -5.59 8.09
N THR A 239 -1.40 -6.47 7.49
CA THR A 239 -0.98 -7.34 6.40
C THR A 239 -2.16 -7.69 5.48
N SER A 240 -1.87 -8.30 4.35
CA SER A 240 -2.85 -8.89 3.44
C SER A 240 -2.55 -10.38 3.29
N ALA A 241 -3.57 -11.24 3.39
CA ALA A 241 -3.37 -12.68 3.29
C ALA A 241 -3.73 -13.24 1.90
N ASN A 242 -4.84 -12.77 1.32
CA ASN A 242 -5.36 -13.30 0.07
C ASN A 242 -4.69 -12.71 -1.18
N VAL A 243 -4.38 -11.40 -1.14
CA VAL A 243 -3.71 -10.69 -2.23
C VAL A 243 -2.69 -9.74 -1.67
N LEU A 244 -1.43 -10.09 -1.77
CA LEU A 244 -0.32 -9.23 -1.37
C LEU A 244 -0.20 -8.03 -2.34
N ASN A 245 -0.33 -6.82 -1.83
CA ASN A 245 -0.15 -5.60 -2.61
C ASN A 245 1.17 -4.94 -2.19
N PRO A 246 2.18 -4.86 -3.10
CA PRO A 246 2.04 -4.88 -4.57
C PRO A 246 2.42 -6.20 -5.27
N THR A 247 2.83 -7.24 -4.58
CA THR A 247 3.54 -8.39 -5.15
C THR A 247 2.65 -9.49 -5.74
N THR A 248 1.32 -9.38 -5.63
CA THR A 248 0.30 -10.32 -6.14
C THR A 248 0.23 -11.69 -5.44
N GLY A 249 1.17 -12.00 -4.56
CA GLY A 249 1.23 -13.29 -3.87
C GLY A 249 0.01 -13.58 -2.98
N GLU A 250 -0.09 -14.81 -2.53
CA GLU A 250 -1.04 -15.27 -1.52
C GLU A 250 -0.26 -15.90 -0.36
N MET A 251 -0.63 -15.58 0.85
CA MET A 251 0.01 -16.13 2.05
C MET A 251 -0.49 -17.56 2.29
N PRO A 252 0.39 -18.58 2.35
CA PRO A 252 -0.01 -19.96 2.59
C PRO A 252 -0.56 -20.16 4.01
N LEU A 253 -1.38 -21.19 4.18
CA LEU A 253 -2.14 -21.43 5.42
C LEU A 253 -1.25 -21.65 6.64
N ASP A 254 -0.18 -22.41 6.52
CA ASP A 254 0.79 -22.64 7.59
C ASP A 254 1.40 -21.35 8.13
N ARG A 255 1.67 -20.38 7.22
CA ARG A 255 2.17 -19.07 7.58
C ARG A 255 1.11 -18.23 8.30
N ARG A 256 -0.14 -18.25 7.83
CA ARG A 256 -1.26 -17.59 8.53
C ARG A 256 -1.42 -18.14 9.96
N ILE A 257 -1.34 -19.46 10.12
CA ILE A 257 -1.39 -20.14 11.44
C ILE A 257 -0.19 -19.71 12.31
N ALA A 258 1.02 -19.71 11.77
CA ALA A 258 2.22 -19.30 12.50
C ALA A 258 2.12 -17.85 13.01
N ILE A 259 1.68 -16.92 12.16
CA ILE A 259 1.46 -15.52 12.54
C ILE A 259 0.36 -15.39 13.59
N SER A 260 -0.74 -16.14 13.45
CA SER A 260 -1.83 -16.16 14.44
C SER A 260 -1.35 -16.64 15.82
N ASN A 261 -0.49 -17.65 15.85
CA ASN A 261 0.13 -18.15 17.08
C ASN A 261 1.06 -17.11 17.70
N LEU A 262 1.82 -16.36 16.89
CA LEU A 262 2.63 -15.24 17.39
C LEU A 262 1.76 -14.13 17.93
N ALA A 263 0.63 -13.81 17.30
CA ALA A 263 -0.33 -12.82 17.79
C ALA A 263 -0.89 -13.19 19.18
N ARG A 264 -1.20 -14.48 19.40
CA ARG A 264 -1.62 -14.99 20.71
C ARG A 264 -0.48 -14.95 21.74
N LYS A 265 0.70 -15.42 21.33
CA LYS A 265 1.89 -15.51 22.21
C LYS A 265 2.33 -14.15 22.73
N PHE A 266 2.26 -13.13 21.88
CA PHE A 266 2.78 -11.80 22.18
C PHE A 266 1.72 -10.73 22.40
N ASP A 267 0.45 -11.11 22.38
CA ASP A 267 -0.69 -10.23 22.67
C ASP A 267 -0.80 -9.01 21.73
N PHE A 268 -0.58 -9.20 20.42
CA PHE A 268 -0.84 -8.18 19.43
C PHE A 268 -2.04 -8.51 18.52
N GLN A 269 -2.62 -7.49 17.91
CA GLN A 269 -3.75 -7.62 16.97
C GLN A 269 -3.26 -7.82 15.54
N VAL A 270 -4.11 -8.39 14.68
CA VAL A 270 -3.85 -8.52 13.23
C VAL A 270 -4.91 -7.73 12.46
N ILE A 271 -4.49 -6.79 11.63
CA ILE A 271 -5.37 -6.05 10.70
C ILE A 271 -5.17 -6.66 9.31
N GLU A 272 -6.16 -7.40 8.83
CA GLU A 272 -6.15 -8.05 7.52
C GLU A 272 -6.85 -7.16 6.48
N ASP A 273 -6.08 -6.63 5.52
CA ASP A 273 -6.61 -5.86 4.38
C ASP A 273 -6.90 -6.78 3.19
N ASP A 274 -8.18 -7.01 2.92
CA ASP A 274 -8.67 -7.82 1.79
C ASP A 274 -9.41 -6.98 0.75
N CYS A 275 -9.05 -5.72 0.57
CA CYS A 275 -9.66 -4.84 -0.43
C CYS A 275 -9.40 -5.29 -1.89
N TRP A 276 -8.42 -6.17 -2.11
CA TRP A 276 -8.08 -6.70 -3.44
C TRP A 276 -8.68 -8.08 -3.73
N GLY A 277 -9.37 -8.70 -2.77
CA GLY A 277 -10.04 -9.98 -2.92
C GLY A 277 -11.25 -9.91 -3.87
N ILE A 278 -11.00 -9.72 -5.19
CA ILE A 278 -12.07 -9.74 -6.21
C ILE A 278 -12.44 -11.19 -6.53
N GLY A 279 -11.45 -12.08 -6.58
CA GLY A 279 -11.60 -13.52 -6.76
C GLY A 279 -12.11 -14.22 -5.50
N ARG A 280 -12.49 -15.50 -5.65
CA ARG A 280 -12.91 -16.32 -4.53
C ARG A 280 -11.72 -16.80 -3.71
N ALA A 281 -11.70 -16.50 -2.42
CA ALA A 281 -10.67 -17.01 -1.53
C ALA A 281 -10.91 -18.50 -1.20
N THR A 282 -9.84 -19.29 -1.24
CA THR A 282 -9.87 -20.72 -0.92
C THR A 282 -9.35 -21.02 0.49
N LEU A 283 -8.45 -20.19 0.99
CA LEU A 283 -7.85 -20.33 2.31
C LEU A 283 -8.57 -19.45 3.36
N PRO A 284 -8.68 -19.91 4.61
CA PRO A 284 -9.25 -19.09 5.67
C PRO A 284 -8.34 -17.91 5.99
N GLY A 285 -8.93 -16.72 6.20
CA GLY A 285 -8.24 -15.52 6.67
C GLY A 285 -7.93 -15.57 8.17
N PHE A 286 -7.25 -14.54 8.67
CA PHE A 286 -6.93 -14.41 10.10
C PHE A 286 -8.18 -14.34 10.96
N SER A 287 -9.27 -13.74 10.48
CA SER A 287 -10.55 -13.67 11.18
C SER A 287 -11.18 -15.05 11.45
N SER A 288 -10.83 -16.07 10.66
CA SER A 288 -11.26 -17.46 10.90
C SER A 288 -10.27 -18.24 11.79
N ILE A 289 -8.97 -17.86 11.78
CA ILE A 289 -7.90 -18.59 12.50
C ILE A 289 -7.72 -18.04 13.92
N CYS A 290 -7.78 -16.72 14.10
CA CYS A 290 -7.65 -16.05 15.40
C CYS A 290 -8.68 -14.91 15.56
N PRO A 291 -9.99 -15.22 15.57
CA PRO A 291 -11.07 -14.22 15.57
C PRO A 291 -11.00 -13.24 16.74
N GLU A 292 -10.41 -13.64 17.86
CA GLU A 292 -10.22 -12.82 19.04
C GLU A 292 -9.13 -11.75 18.90
N ARG A 293 -8.33 -11.82 17.80
CA ARG A 293 -7.21 -10.92 17.51
C ARG A 293 -7.32 -10.25 16.15
N ALA A 294 -8.14 -10.78 15.25
CA ALA A 294 -8.16 -10.39 13.87
C ALA A 294 -9.24 -9.34 13.57
N TRP A 295 -8.81 -8.27 12.93
CA TRP A 295 -9.64 -7.25 12.31
C TRP A 295 -9.60 -7.50 10.80
N TYR A 296 -10.71 -7.88 10.20
CA TYR A 296 -10.79 -8.05 8.75
C TYR A 296 -11.49 -6.86 8.13
N LEU A 297 -10.89 -6.28 7.11
CA LEU A 297 -11.49 -5.17 6.37
C LEU A 297 -11.51 -5.41 4.86
N SER A 298 -12.58 -4.94 4.24
CA SER A 298 -12.71 -4.95 2.80
C SER A 298 -13.66 -3.83 2.32
N SER A 299 -13.86 -3.75 1.01
CA SER A 299 -14.75 -2.77 0.38
C SER A 299 -15.28 -3.29 -0.95
N ILE A 300 -16.40 -2.73 -1.42
CA ILE A 300 -16.91 -3.01 -2.76
C ILE A 300 -16.23 -2.15 -3.84
N SER A 301 -15.22 -1.35 -3.47
CA SER A 301 -14.57 -0.38 -4.37
C SER A 301 -13.89 -1.02 -5.58
N LYS A 302 -13.37 -2.24 -5.45
CA LYS A 302 -12.64 -2.91 -6.55
C LYS A 302 -13.52 -3.88 -7.32
N SER A 303 -14.55 -4.42 -6.68
CA SER A 303 -15.45 -5.42 -7.23
C SER A 303 -16.76 -4.86 -7.80
N VAL A 304 -17.21 -3.68 -7.33
CA VAL A 304 -18.51 -3.10 -7.74
C VAL A 304 -18.36 -1.63 -8.13
N SER A 305 -18.08 -0.75 -7.19
CA SER A 305 -17.99 0.70 -7.43
C SER A 305 -17.14 1.41 -6.40
N ALA A 306 -16.09 2.10 -6.85
CA ALA A 306 -15.27 2.93 -5.99
C ALA A 306 -15.99 4.23 -5.56
N GLY A 307 -16.86 4.76 -6.40
CA GLY A 307 -17.59 6.03 -6.17
C GLY A 307 -18.60 5.95 -5.02
N LEU A 308 -19.14 4.78 -4.72
CA LEU A 308 -20.07 4.59 -3.60
C LEU A 308 -19.40 4.74 -2.24
N ARG A 309 -18.07 4.62 -2.17
CA ARG A 309 -17.31 4.75 -0.91
C ARG A 309 -17.85 3.86 0.21
N PHE A 310 -18.21 2.63 -0.12
CA PHE A 310 -18.74 1.65 0.82
C PHE A 310 -17.69 0.57 1.14
N GLY A 311 -17.47 0.33 2.44
CA GLY A 311 -16.61 -0.72 2.98
C GLY A 311 -17.15 -1.23 4.29
N TYR A 312 -16.45 -2.19 4.87
CA TYR A 312 -16.83 -2.81 6.14
C TYR A 312 -15.60 -3.31 6.90
N LEU A 313 -15.78 -3.40 8.21
CA LEU A 313 -14.78 -3.88 9.16
C LEU A 313 -15.43 -4.95 10.04
N LEU A 314 -14.87 -6.14 10.07
CA LEU A 314 -15.18 -7.18 11.05
C LEU A 314 -14.21 -7.03 12.22
N CYS A 315 -14.73 -6.83 13.41
CA CYS A 315 -13.96 -6.61 14.63
C CYS A 315 -13.89 -7.89 15.47
N PRO A 316 -12.83 -8.07 16.30
CA PRO A 316 -12.89 -8.95 17.44
C PRO A 316 -14.09 -8.57 18.35
N ALA A 317 -14.83 -9.56 18.82
CA ALA A 317 -16.10 -9.32 19.54
C ALA A 317 -15.97 -8.32 20.70
N GLU A 318 -14.90 -8.43 21.49
CA GLU A 318 -14.63 -7.55 22.65
C GLU A 318 -14.27 -6.10 22.24
N LYS A 319 -13.89 -5.87 20.98
CA LYS A 319 -13.45 -4.56 20.49
C LYS A 319 -14.53 -3.82 19.69
N THR A 320 -15.62 -4.49 19.32
CA THR A 320 -16.67 -3.93 18.46
C THR A 320 -17.29 -2.67 19.09
N ALA A 321 -17.56 -2.68 20.38
CA ALA A 321 -18.15 -1.52 21.08
C ALA A 321 -17.23 -0.29 21.05
N THR A 322 -15.90 -0.49 21.15
CA THR A 322 -14.92 0.60 21.04
C THR A 322 -14.87 1.15 19.64
N ALA A 323 -14.80 0.28 18.63
CA ALA A 323 -14.79 0.69 17.23
C ALA A 323 -16.08 1.42 16.83
N SER A 324 -17.24 0.93 17.27
CA SER A 324 -18.53 1.58 17.04
C SER A 324 -18.60 3.00 17.64
N ARG A 325 -18.13 3.19 18.86
CA ARG A 325 -18.04 4.53 19.50
C ARG A 325 -17.12 5.46 18.72
N LEU A 326 -15.97 4.97 18.28
CA LEU A 326 -15.01 5.78 17.50
C LEU A 326 -15.59 6.15 16.13
N MET A 327 -16.31 5.26 15.47
CA MET A 327 -17.00 5.56 14.21
C MET A 327 -18.08 6.63 14.42
N GLN A 328 -18.88 6.49 15.48
CA GLN A 328 -19.91 7.45 15.84
C GLN A 328 -19.33 8.85 16.11
N THR A 329 -18.25 8.93 16.89
CA THR A 329 -17.63 10.23 17.22
C THR A 329 -16.88 10.86 16.05
N ALA A 330 -16.39 10.06 15.11
CA ALA A 330 -15.63 10.57 13.97
C ALA A 330 -16.52 11.13 12.84
N SER A 331 -17.69 10.53 12.59
CA SER A 331 -18.51 10.86 11.41
C SER A 331 -20.01 10.61 11.59
N PHE A 332 -20.50 10.34 12.79
CA PHE A 332 -21.87 9.88 13.04
C PHE A 332 -22.29 8.65 12.21
N GLY A 333 -21.32 7.82 11.82
CA GLY A 333 -21.54 6.65 10.96
C GLY A 333 -21.34 6.92 9.47
N VAL A 334 -21.83 6.00 8.63
CA VAL A 334 -21.87 6.12 7.18
C VAL A 334 -23.22 6.68 6.74
N SER A 335 -23.24 7.50 5.69
CA SER A 335 -24.50 8.02 5.11
C SER A 335 -25.49 6.88 4.86
N ARG A 336 -26.69 6.99 5.41
CA ARG A 336 -27.76 5.99 5.26
C ARG A 336 -28.05 5.71 3.79
N ALA A 337 -28.09 6.74 2.95
CA ALA A 337 -28.32 6.59 1.51
C ALA A 337 -27.26 5.69 0.84
N VAL A 338 -25.99 5.80 1.24
CA VAL A 338 -24.92 4.95 0.72
C VAL A 338 -25.10 3.49 1.18
N VAL A 339 -25.48 3.28 2.45
CA VAL A 339 -25.75 1.94 3.00
C VAL A 339 -26.92 1.29 2.27
N ASP A 340 -28.03 2.01 2.09
CA ASP A 340 -29.24 1.50 1.43
C ASP A 340 -29.02 1.19 -0.06
N VAL A 341 -28.23 1.99 -0.77
CA VAL A 341 -27.81 1.68 -2.15
C VAL A 341 -26.95 0.41 -2.19
N ALA A 342 -25.99 0.27 -1.27
CA ALA A 342 -25.17 -0.93 -1.18
C ALA A 342 -26.03 -2.16 -0.84
N GLU A 343 -26.97 -2.04 0.10
CA GLU A 343 -27.93 -3.11 0.43
C GLU A 343 -28.76 -3.52 -0.76
N SER A 344 -29.34 -2.55 -1.50
CA SER A 344 -30.11 -2.82 -2.71
C SER A 344 -29.30 -3.59 -3.76
N LEU A 345 -28.04 -3.22 -3.97
CA LEU A 345 -27.13 -3.94 -4.90
C LEU A 345 -26.80 -5.36 -4.44
N LEU A 346 -26.66 -5.58 -3.11
CA LEU A 346 -26.38 -6.89 -2.55
C LEU A 346 -27.62 -7.80 -2.62
N THR A 347 -28.79 -7.29 -2.27
CA THR A 347 -30.06 -8.05 -2.21
C THR A 347 -30.61 -8.40 -3.59
N SER A 348 -30.48 -7.50 -4.57
CA SER A 348 -30.91 -7.75 -5.96
C SER A 348 -30.02 -8.76 -6.70
N GLY A 349 -28.83 -9.08 -6.17
CA GLY A 349 -27.82 -9.87 -6.87
C GLY A 349 -26.98 -9.07 -7.87
N ASP A 350 -27.28 -7.78 -8.08
CA ASP A 350 -26.52 -6.93 -9.00
C ASP A 350 -25.05 -6.84 -8.61
N ALA A 351 -24.74 -6.74 -7.30
CA ALA A 351 -23.34 -6.69 -6.83
C ALA A 351 -22.55 -7.96 -7.20
N ALA A 352 -23.15 -9.15 -7.05
CA ALA A 352 -22.51 -10.43 -7.42
C ALA A 352 -22.29 -10.51 -8.95
N ASN A 353 -23.29 -10.10 -9.75
CA ASN A 353 -23.19 -10.08 -11.20
C ASN A 353 -22.13 -9.10 -11.70
N ILE A 354 -22.05 -7.90 -11.11
CA ILE A 354 -21.02 -6.92 -11.43
C ILE A 354 -19.63 -7.49 -11.10
N ARG A 355 -19.45 -8.07 -9.90
CA ARG A 355 -18.18 -8.68 -9.49
C ARG A 355 -17.74 -9.76 -10.46
N ALA A 356 -18.63 -10.65 -10.88
CA ALA A 356 -18.33 -11.70 -11.86
C ALA A 356 -17.82 -11.13 -13.19
N ARG A 357 -18.49 -10.09 -13.72
CA ARG A 357 -18.09 -9.42 -14.96
C ARG A 357 -16.78 -8.63 -14.80
N VAL A 358 -16.54 -8.01 -13.65
CA VAL A 358 -15.27 -7.35 -13.33
C VAL A 358 -14.15 -8.39 -13.35
N LEU A 359 -14.35 -9.53 -12.67
CA LEU A 359 -13.37 -10.62 -12.60
C LEU A 359 -13.03 -11.17 -13.99
N GLU A 360 -14.05 -11.42 -14.82
CA GLU A 360 -13.86 -11.88 -16.19
C GLU A 360 -13.00 -10.90 -16.99
N LYS A 361 -13.33 -9.60 -16.95
CA LYS A 361 -12.61 -8.57 -17.68
C LYS A 361 -11.18 -8.38 -17.17
N VAL A 362 -10.97 -8.49 -15.86
CA VAL A 362 -9.62 -8.47 -15.26
C VAL A 362 -8.82 -9.67 -15.75
N ASN A 363 -9.39 -10.87 -15.74
CA ASN A 363 -8.72 -12.08 -16.19
C ASN A 363 -8.27 -11.99 -17.65
N GLN A 364 -9.14 -11.54 -18.55
CA GLN A 364 -8.80 -11.30 -19.96
C GLN A 364 -7.64 -10.31 -20.11
N ARG A 365 -7.63 -9.24 -19.30
CA ARG A 365 -6.58 -8.22 -19.35
C ARG A 365 -5.25 -8.72 -18.77
N VAL A 366 -5.30 -9.54 -17.71
CA VAL A 366 -4.11 -10.22 -17.15
C VAL A 366 -3.52 -11.18 -18.18
N GLU A 367 -4.33 -11.99 -18.85
CA GLU A 367 -3.87 -12.90 -19.90
C GLU A 367 -3.17 -12.16 -21.04
N LEU A 368 -3.74 -11.06 -21.52
CA LEU A 368 -3.09 -10.21 -22.52
C LEU A 368 -1.73 -9.69 -22.01
N THR A 369 -1.69 -9.26 -20.74
CA THR A 369 -0.45 -8.76 -20.14
C THR A 369 0.62 -9.84 -20.06
N VAL A 370 0.25 -11.04 -19.62
CA VAL A 370 1.17 -12.20 -19.53
C VAL A 370 1.66 -12.62 -20.91
N ASN A 371 0.80 -12.62 -21.93
CA ASN A 371 1.19 -12.95 -23.29
C ASN A 371 2.22 -11.97 -23.87
N LEU A 372 2.15 -10.68 -23.51
CA LEU A 372 3.08 -9.66 -24.00
C LEU A 372 4.34 -9.52 -23.13
N MET A 373 4.23 -9.75 -21.81
CA MET A 373 5.27 -9.45 -20.85
C MET A 373 5.87 -10.68 -20.16
N GLY A 374 5.36 -11.88 -20.43
CA GLY A 374 5.71 -13.11 -19.71
C GLY A 374 7.17 -13.59 -19.86
N LYS A 375 7.93 -13.01 -20.78
CA LYS A 375 9.39 -13.23 -20.88
C LYS A 375 10.20 -12.52 -19.78
N TRP A 376 9.59 -11.55 -19.08
CA TRP A 376 10.20 -10.80 -17.99
C TRP A 376 9.85 -11.43 -16.63
N ASP A 377 10.62 -11.11 -15.60
CA ASP A 377 10.34 -11.56 -14.22
C ASP A 377 9.12 -10.82 -13.68
N ILE A 378 7.92 -11.35 -13.99
CA ILE A 378 6.64 -10.82 -13.55
C ILE A 378 5.97 -11.78 -12.56
N SER A 379 5.45 -11.24 -11.46
CA SER A 379 4.50 -11.92 -10.60
C SER A 379 3.08 -11.46 -10.94
N TRP A 380 2.17 -12.41 -11.08
CA TRP A 380 0.79 -12.13 -11.48
C TRP A 380 -0.17 -13.21 -10.98
N ARG A 381 -1.45 -12.87 -10.94
CA ARG A 381 -2.54 -13.82 -10.65
C ARG A 381 -3.79 -13.37 -11.42
N ARG A 382 -4.59 -14.31 -11.92
CA ARG A 382 -5.76 -14.03 -12.77
C ARG A 382 -6.74 -13.03 -12.14
N ASP A 383 -7.06 -13.20 -10.89
CA ASP A 383 -8.04 -12.40 -10.15
C ASP A 383 -7.47 -11.08 -9.59
N VAL A 384 -6.22 -10.73 -9.91
CA VAL A 384 -5.54 -9.54 -9.39
C VAL A 384 -5.34 -8.49 -10.50
N PRO A 385 -5.89 -7.26 -10.35
CA PRO A 385 -5.89 -6.25 -11.41
C PRO A 385 -4.56 -5.49 -11.54
N PHE A 386 -3.45 -6.11 -11.23
CA PHE A 386 -2.10 -5.58 -11.43
C PHE A 386 -1.08 -6.73 -11.51
N ILE A 387 0.08 -6.42 -12.08
CA ILE A 387 1.25 -7.30 -12.07
C ILE A 387 2.38 -6.61 -11.31
N TRP A 388 3.31 -7.40 -10.80
CA TRP A 388 4.56 -6.97 -10.21
C TRP A 388 5.71 -7.35 -11.12
N LEU A 389 6.42 -6.35 -11.67
CA LEU A 389 7.54 -6.52 -12.58
C LEU A 389 8.84 -6.21 -11.86
N LYS A 390 9.71 -7.20 -11.71
CA LYS A 390 11.10 -6.97 -11.32
C LYS A 390 11.89 -6.50 -12.53
N LEU A 391 12.63 -5.43 -12.35
CA LEU A 391 13.38 -4.83 -13.44
C LEU A 391 14.68 -5.58 -13.71
N PRO A 392 15.06 -5.77 -14.97
CA PRO A 392 16.33 -6.38 -15.31
C PRO A 392 17.52 -5.50 -14.87
N GLN A 393 18.70 -6.11 -14.82
CA GLN A 393 19.94 -5.42 -14.48
C GLN A 393 20.13 -4.18 -15.36
N GLY A 394 20.67 -3.10 -14.78
CA GLY A 394 20.82 -1.79 -15.44
C GLY A 394 19.63 -0.85 -15.23
N TRP A 395 18.47 -1.32 -14.77
CA TRP A 395 17.35 -0.46 -14.42
C TRP A 395 17.20 -0.23 -12.92
N ARG A 396 17.11 1.01 -12.49
CA ARG A 396 16.60 1.42 -11.17
C ARG A 396 15.12 1.76 -11.31
N ALA A 397 14.33 1.49 -10.27
CA ALA A 397 12.89 1.75 -10.30
C ALA A 397 12.55 3.21 -10.65
N SER A 398 13.23 4.18 -10.07
CA SER A 398 13.03 5.61 -10.34
C SER A 398 13.36 5.99 -11.79
N SER A 399 14.46 5.48 -12.32
CA SER A 399 14.88 5.74 -13.72
C SER A 399 13.90 5.12 -14.72
N PHE A 400 13.39 3.92 -14.41
CA PHE A 400 12.41 3.23 -15.23
C PHE A 400 11.07 3.97 -15.24
N VAL A 401 10.58 4.40 -14.07
CA VAL A 401 9.36 5.22 -13.98
C VAL A 401 9.49 6.49 -14.81
N SER A 402 10.64 7.20 -14.69
CA SER A 402 10.90 8.39 -15.50
C SER A 402 10.98 8.11 -16.99
N ALA A 403 11.50 6.95 -17.41
CA ALA A 403 11.51 6.52 -18.81
C ALA A 403 10.08 6.26 -19.32
N CYS A 404 9.26 5.54 -18.56
CA CYS A 404 7.85 5.34 -18.88
C CYS A 404 7.08 6.68 -18.98
N GLU A 405 7.35 7.63 -18.07
CA GLU A 405 6.70 8.95 -18.08
C GLU A 405 7.03 9.78 -19.32
N ARG A 406 8.24 9.66 -19.88
CA ARG A 406 8.61 10.28 -21.17
C ARG A 406 7.80 9.71 -22.34
N GLU A 407 7.43 8.43 -22.24
CA GLU A 407 6.55 7.75 -23.20
C GLU A 407 5.05 7.92 -22.87
N ASN A 408 4.71 8.87 -22.00
CA ASN A 408 3.34 9.11 -21.51
C ASN A 408 2.68 7.91 -20.81
N ILE A 409 3.46 7.01 -20.23
CA ILE A 409 2.98 5.85 -19.46
C ILE A 409 3.35 6.07 -17.99
N VAL A 410 2.37 5.95 -17.10
CA VAL A 410 2.57 6.14 -15.65
C VAL A 410 2.44 4.80 -14.94
N VAL A 411 3.53 4.34 -14.32
CA VAL A 411 3.59 3.12 -13.51
C VAL A 411 3.95 3.46 -12.06
N ARG A 412 3.96 2.48 -11.16
CA ARG A 412 4.19 2.71 -9.73
C ARG A 412 5.45 2.00 -9.26
N ALA A 413 6.41 2.74 -8.73
CA ALA A 413 7.67 2.19 -8.24
C ALA A 413 7.51 1.44 -6.90
N ALA A 414 8.41 0.52 -6.62
CA ALA A 414 8.43 -0.28 -5.39
C ALA A 414 8.57 0.55 -4.12
N ASP A 415 9.36 1.62 -4.16
CA ASP A 415 9.61 2.53 -3.02
C ASP A 415 8.34 3.23 -2.52
N GLU A 416 7.33 3.39 -3.36
CA GLU A 416 6.04 3.92 -2.93
C GLU A 416 5.26 2.97 -1.99
N PHE A 417 5.62 1.70 -1.95
CA PHE A 417 5.00 0.69 -1.09
C PHE A 417 5.80 0.39 0.18
N ALA A 418 7.06 0.83 0.27
CA ALA A 418 7.96 0.57 1.38
C ALA A 418 8.07 1.77 2.34
N LEU A 419 8.50 1.53 3.57
CA LEU A 419 8.93 2.62 4.46
C LEU A 419 10.24 3.24 3.95
N ASN A 420 10.42 4.53 4.19
CA ASN A 420 11.57 5.29 3.69
C ASN A 420 12.96 4.78 4.14
N ASN A 421 12.99 3.95 5.19
CA ASN A 421 14.21 3.37 5.75
C ASN A 421 14.44 1.91 5.34
N MET A 422 13.61 1.36 4.44
CA MET A 422 13.74 -0.03 3.98
C MET A 422 14.36 -0.08 2.57
N LEU A 423 15.17 -1.11 2.35
CA LEU A 423 15.65 -1.42 1.01
C LEU A 423 14.48 -1.96 0.17
N THR A 424 14.35 -1.43 -1.03
CA THR A 424 13.30 -1.85 -1.97
C THR A 424 13.90 -2.55 -3.17
N PRO A 425 13.25 -3.56 -3.71
CA PRO A 425 13.67 -4.17 -4.96
C PRO A 425 13.53 -3.16 -6.12
N HIS A 426 14.37 -3.30 -7.14
CA HIS A 426 14.18 -2.59 -8.40
C HIS A 426 13.00 -3.21 -9.14
N ALA A 427 11.81 -2.75 -8.81
CA ALA A 427 10.57 -3.28 -9.33
C ALA A 427 9.50 -2.20 -9.48
N VAL A 428 8.50 -2.47 -10.30
CA VAL A 428 7.33 -1.61 -10.48
C VAL A 428 6.04 -2.43 -10.46
N ARG A 429 4.96 -1.83 -9.95
CA ARG A 429 3.62 -2.36 -10.09
C ARG A 429 2.96 -1.73 -11.32
N ILE A 430 2.42 -2.57 -12.19
CA ILE A 430 1.69 -2.18 -13.40
C ILE A 430 0.23 -2.59 -13.23
N SER A 431 -0.69 -1.63 -13.22
CA SER A 431 -2.13 -1.90 -13.22
C SER A 431 -2.57 -2.41 -14.59
N VAL A 432 -3.38 -3.47 -14.61
CA VAL A 432 -3.99 -3.99 -15.85
C VAL A 432 -5.24 -3.18 -16.26
N ASN A 433 -5.29 -1.91 -15.97
CA ASN A 433 -6.41 -0.98 -16.11
C ASN A 433 -7.36 -1.29 -17.28
N CYS A 434 -8.48 -1.96 -16.97
CA CYS A 434 -9.46 -2.42 -17.96
C CYS A 434 -10.31 -1.30 -18.57
N ASN A 435 -10.19 -0.06 -18.07
CA ASN A 435 -10.91 1.10 -18.60
C ASN A 435 -10.18 1.77 -19.76
N ILE A 436 -8.90 1.41 -20.00
CA ILE A 436 -8.15 1.82 -21.17
C ILE A 436 -8.55 0.94 -22.36
N PRO A 437 -8.76 1.47 -23.58
CA PRO A 437 -8.96 0.66 -24.78
C PRO A 437 -7.85 -0.39 -24.93
N GLN A 438 -8.20 -1.57 -25.44
CA GLN A 438 -7.30 -2.72 -25.43
C GLN A 438 -6.06 -2.51 -26.33
N ASP A 439 -6.23 -1.86 -27.46
CA ASP A 439 -5.19 -1.47 -28.38
C ASP A 439 -4.19 -0.49 -27.75
N LEU A 440 -4.67 0.56 -27.10
CA LEU A 440 -3.82 1.50 -26.35
C LEU A 440 -3.10 0.84 -25.19
N PHE A 441 -3.76 -0.05 -24.48
CA PHE A 441 -3.13 -0.81 -23.39
C PHE A 441 -2.02 -1.73 -23.94
N GLY A 442 -2.29 -2.46 -25.03
CA GLY A 442 -1.30 -3.32 -25.68
C GLY A 442 -0.10 -2.53 -26.21
N ALA A 443 -0.35 -1.36 -26.83
CA ALA A 443 0.71 -0.46 -27.28
C ALA A 443 1.59 0.03 -26.11
N ALA A 444 0.98 0.37 -24.96
CA ALA A 444 1.72 0.77 -23.77
C ALA A 444 2.61 -0.37 -23.24
N LEU A 445 2.10 -1.61 -23.19
CA LEU A 445 2.90 -2.77 -22.78
C LEU A 445 4.04 -3.06 -23.76
N THR A 446 3.83 -2.90 -25.07
CA THR A 446 4.87 -3.02 -26.08
C THR A 446 5.95 -1.94 -25.91
N THR A 447 5.57 -0.72 -25.55
CA THR A 447 6.54 0.34 -25.23
C THR A 447 7.33 0.02 -23.98
N ILE A 448 6.69 -0.48 -22.92
CA ILE A 448 7.35 -0.96 -21.70
C ILE A 448 8.34 -2.09 -22.04
N ASP A 449 7.95 -3.04 -22.88
CA ASP A 449 8.81 -4.14 -23.34
C ASP A 449 10.07 -3.63 -24.04
N LYS A 450 9.94 -2.64 -24.93
CA LYS A 450 11.08 -1.99 -25.60
C LYS A 450 12.01 -1.29 -24.60
N LEU A 451 11.47 -0.57 -23.62
CA LEU A 451 12.27 0.08 -22.58
C LEU A 451 13.05 -0.94 -21.75
N LEU A 452 12.44 -2.06 -21.37
CA LEU A 452 13.10 -3.13 -20.61
C LEU A 452 14.26 -3.77 -21.39
N THR A 453 14.14 -3.87 -22.72
CA THR A 453 15.17 -4.45 -23.59
C THR A 453 16.41 -3.54 -23.74
N HIS A 454 16.24 -2.22 -23.50
CA HIS A 454 17.30 -1.24 -23.66
C HIS A 454 17.50 -0.45 -22.36
N PRO A 455 18.13 -1.06 -21.33
CA PRO A 455 18.48 -0.34 -20.13
C PRO A 455 19.44 0.81 -20.46
N PRO A 456 19.42 1.92 -19.70
CA PRO A 456 20.42 2.96 -19.84
C PRO A 456 21.80 2.33 -19.75
N MET A 457 22.67 2.57 -20.74
CA MET A 457 24.06 2.18 -20.61
C MET A 457 24.62 2.88 -19.37
N ASP A 458 25.18 2.15 -18.42
CA ASP A 458 26.03 2.75 -17.42
C ASP A 458 27.15 3.45 -18.21
N VAL A 459 27.12 4.76 -18.21
CA VAL A 459 28.27 5.52 -18.68
C VAL A 459 29.33 5.23 -17.65
N GLU A 460 30.21 4.29 -17.97
CA GLU A 460 31.46 4.09 -17.23
C GLU A 460 32.18 5.43 -17.26
N SER A 461 32.19 6.11 -16.13
CA SER A 461 32.92 7.36 -15.89
C SER A 461 33.90 7.16 -14.74
#